data_f501370c65faa7e57b854ac9118c3d42
#
_entry.id   f501370c65faa7e57b854ac9118c3d42
#
_cell.length_a   1.000
_cell.length_b   1.000
_cell.length_c   1.000
_cell.angle_alpha   90.00
_cell.angle_beta   90.00
_cell.angle_gamma   90.00
#
_symmetry.space_group_name_H-M   'P 1'
#
loop_
_entity.id
_entity.type
_entity.pdbx_description
1 polymer ?
#
loop_
_entity_poly.entity_id
_entity_poly.type
_entity_poly.pdbx_seq_one_letter_code
_entity_poly.pdbx_strand_id
1 'polypeptide(L)'
;ACQIYAGKTQIQVIYKSVSVNPSSKVAPEDYLETCSASFIALTNANKDLAEDIITQAFSFASKNGSAKYETLGVEFKVVPDRMTGLLKCEFFKP
;
A
#
# COMPACT_ATOMS: atom_id res chain seq x y z
N ALA A 1 -3.59 -4.36 17.77
CA ALA A 1 -3.46 -3.49 16.60
C ALA A 1 -2.53 -2.32 16.91
N CYS A 2 -1.66 -1.98 15.97
CA CYS A 2 -0.72 -0.88 16.09
C CYS A 2 -1.02 0.16 15.00
N GLN A 3 -1.06 1.43 15.37
CA GLN A 3 -1.26 2.52 14.44
C GLN A 3 -0.02 3.40 14.43
N ILE A 4 0.48 3.69 13.24
CA ILE A 4 1.69 4.49 13.03
C ILE A 4 1.35 5.58 12.02
N TYR A 5 1.99 6.72 12.12
CA TYR A 5 1.83 7.79 11.13
C TYR A 5 3.13 8.04 10.39
N ALA A 6 3.04 8.12 9.06
CA ALA A 6 4.10 8.62 8.20
C ALA A 6 3.63 9.97 7.67
N GLY A 7 4.06 11.06 8.29
CA GLY A 7 3.48 12.37 8.03
C GLY A 7 2.01 12.40 8.41
N LYS A 8 1.12 12.63 7.45
CA LYS A 8 -0.33 12.63 7.64
C LYS A 8 -0.99 11.30 7.27
N THR A 9 -0.22 10.31 6.82
CA THR A 9 -0.74 9.01 6.39
C THR A 9 -0.71 8.04 7.56
N GLN A 10 -1.85 7.45 7.87
CA GLN A 10 -1.97 6.44 8.91
C GLN A 10 -1.63 5.06 8.35
N ILE A 11 -0.77 4.34 9.05
CA ILE A 11 -0.44 2.95 8.77
C ILE A 11 -0.98 2.10 9.91
N GLN A 12 -1.81 1.13 9.60
CA GLN A 12 -2.39 0.23 10.59
C GLN A 12 -1.77 -1.15 10.46
N VAL A 13 -1.24 -1.67 11.56
CA VAL A 13 -0.63 -3.00 11.60
C VAL A 13 -1.47 -3.89 12.49
N ILE A 14 -2.02 -4.97 11.92
CA ILE A 14 -2.81 -5.97 12.63
C ILE A 14 -2.19 -7.33 12.35
N TYR A 15 -1.53 -7.94 13.32
CA TYR A 15 -0.84 -9.23 13.21
C TYR A 15 0.15 -9.20 12.03
N LYS A 16 -0.10 -9.96 10.96
CA LYS A 16 0.76 -10.03 9.77
C LYS A 16 0.28 -9.10 8.65
N SER A 17 -0.72 -8.27 8.89
CA SER A 17 -1.30 -7.36 7.91
C SER A 17 -0.87 -5.93 8.16
N VAL A 18 -0.53 -5.24 7.09
CA VAL A 18 -0.22 -3.80 7.10
C VAL A 18 -1.13 -3.12 6.11
N SER A 19 -1.89 -2.13 6.58
CA SER A 19 -2.77 -1.30 5.73
C SER A 19 -2.30 0.15 5.79
N VAL A 20 -2.12 0.76 4.62
CA VAL A 20 -1.78 2.18 4.52
C VAL A 20 -3.08 2.91 4.17
N ASN A 21 -3.64 3.62 5.14
CA ASN A 21 -4.96 4.22 4.98
C ASN A 21 -4.90 5.50 4.14
N PRO A 22 -5.66 5.58 3.04
CA PRO A 22 -5.66 6.76 2.20
C PRO A 22 -6.45 7.90 2.84
N SER A 23 -6.11 9.13 2.46
CA SER A 23 -6.80 10.33 2.91
C SER A 23 -6.81 11.36 1.79
N SER A 24 -7.91 12.08 1.65
CA SER A 24 -8.00 13.18 0.69
C SER A 24 -7.07 14.35 1.05
N LYS A 25 -6.54 14.37 2.27
CA LYS A 25 -5.61 15.39 2.75
C LYS A 25 -4.16 15.08 2.42
N VAL A 26 -3.88 13.92 1.83
CA VAL A 26 -2.53 13.47 1.45
C VAL A 26 -2.42 13.46 -0.06
N ALA A 27 -1.37 14.06 -0.61
CA ALA A 27 -1.15 14.03 -2.05
C ALA A 27 -0.95 12.59 -2.54
N PRO A 28 -1.47 12.23 -3.74
CA PRO A 28 -1.35 10.86 -4.26
C PRO A 28 0.09 10.36 -4.31
N GLU A 29 1.04 11.19 -4.70
CA GLU A 29 2.45 10.79 -4.78
C GLU A 29 3.04 10.50 -3.39
N ASP A 30 2.64 11.25 -2.37
CA ASP A 30 3.07 10.99 -0.99
C ASP A 30 2.49 9.69 -0.47
N TYR A 31 1.24 9.41 -0.80
CA TYR A 31 0.60 8.15 -0.44
C TYR A 31 1.29 6.96 -1.11
N LEU A 32 1.59 7.05 -2.41
CA LEU A 32 2.30 5.99 -3.13
C LEU A 32 3.70 5.77 -2.56
N GLU A 33 4.39 6.84 -2.16
CA GLU A 33 5.70 6.73 -1.52
C GLU A 33 5.62 5.95 -0.21
N THR A 34 4.58 6.20 0.60
CA THR A 34 4.36 5.48 1.85
C THR A 34 4.05 4.01 1.59
N CYS A 35 3.25 3.70 0.57
CA CYS A 35 3.01 2.31 0.17
C CYS A 35 4.31 1.62 -0.24
N SER A 36 5.15 2.29 -1.03
CA SER A 36 6.45 1.75 -1.46
C SER A 36 7.38 1.51 -0.27
N ALA A 37 7.45 2.46 0.67
CA ALA A 37 8.26 2.31 1.88
C ALA A 37 7.81 1.12 2.73
N SER A 38 6.50 0.92 2.85
CA SER A 38 5.93 -0.23 3.57
C SER A 38 6.31 -1.55 2.89
N PHE A 39 6.24 -1.60 1.57
CA PHE A 39 6.65 -2.77 0.80
C PHE A 39 8.14 -3.08 0.99
N ILE A 40 8.99 -2.06 0.94
CA ILE A 40 10.43 -2.21 1.18
C ILE A 40 10.71 -2.76 2.57
N ALA A 41 10.02 -2.23 3.58
CA ALA A 41 10.18 -2.68 4.96
C ALA A 41 9.83 -4.17 5.13
N LEU A 42 8.89 -4.68 4.35
CA LEU A 42 8.46 -6.08 4.44
C LEU A 42 9.28 -7.03 3.58
N THR A 43 9.93 -6.55 2.53
CA THR A 43 10.56 -7.41 1.52
C THR A 43 12.05 -7.19 1.33
N ASN A 44 12.60 -6.08 1.80
CA ASN A 44 13.97 -5.62 1.49
C ASN A 44 14.21 -5.37 0.00
N ALA A 45 13.15 -5.13 -0.77
CA ALA A 45 13.27 -4.78 -2.19
C ALA A 45 14.00 -3.45 -2.34
N ASN A 46 14.66 -3.23 -3.48
CA ASN A 46 15.23 -1.92 -3.74
C ASN A 46 14.13 -0.91 -4.07
N LYS A 47 14.44 0.37 -3.92
CA LYS A 47 13.46 1.44 -4.07
C LYS A 47 12.83 1.48 -5.46
N ASP A 48 13.64 1.35 -6.50
CA ASP A 48 13.15 1.43 -7.89
C ASP A 48 12.19 0.29 -8.20
N LEU A 49 12.50 -0.92 -7.77
CA LEU A 49 11.63 -2.08 -7.94
C LEU A 49 10.32 -1.91 -7.16
N ALA A 50 10.41 -1.44 -5.92
CA ALA A 50 9.22 -1.23 -5.09
C ALA A 50 8.29 -0.18 -5.71
N GLU A 51 8.82 0.96 -6.13
CA GLU A 51 8.03 2.01 -6.77
C GLU A 51 7.38 1.53 -8.06
N ASP A 52 8.09 0.74 -8.85
CA ASP A 52 7.57 0.20 -10.10
C ASP A 52 6.40 -0.75 -9.86
N ILE A 53 6.54 -1.68 -8.93
CA ILE A 53 5.49 -2.63 -8.56
C ILE A 53 4.26 -1.90 -8.03
N ILE A 54 4.44 -0.95 -7.14
CA ILE A 54 3.35 -0.18 -6.53
C ILE A 54 2.61 0.64 -7.60
N THR A 55 3.35 1.32 -8.48
CA THR A 55 2.77 2.13 -9.54
C THR A 55 1.95 1.28 -10.51
N GLN A 56 2.48 0.13 -10.91
CA GLN A 56 1.76 -0.79 -11.79
C GLN A 56 0.49 -1.32 -11.13
N ALA A 57 0.54 -1.66 -9.85
CA ALA A 57 -0.60 -2.16 -9.12
C ALA A 57 -1.72 -1.11 -9.04
N PHE A 58 -1.38 0.14 -8.76
CA PHE A 58 -2.37 1.21 -8.70
C PHE A 58 -2.97 1.51 -10.07
N SER A 59 -2.15 1.49 -11.12
CA SER A 59 -2.63 1.65 -12.49
C SER A 59 -3.61 0.55 -12.88
N PHE A 60 -3.30 -0.70 -12.55
CA PHE A 60 -4.17 -1.83 -12.82
C PHE A 60 -5.47 -1.72 -12.03
N ALA A 61 -5.41 -1.38 -10.74
CA ALA A 61 -6.59 -1.22 -9.90
C ALA A 61 -7.49 -0.08 -10.37
N SER A 62 -6.91 1.02 -10.85
CA SER A 62 -7.67 2.12 -11.43
C SER A 62 -8.52 1.69 -12.63
N LYS A 63 -8.02 0.76 -13.43
CA LYS A 63 -8.72 0.28 -14.62
C LYS A 63 -9.70 -0.84 -14.32
N ASN A 64 -9.40 -1.69 -13.34
CA ASN A 64 -10.12 -2.95 -13.11
C ASN A 64 -10.84 -3.00 -11.76
N GLY A 65 -10.72 -1.96 -10.94
CA GLY A 65 -11.37 -1.88 -9.64
C GLY A 65 -10.51 -2.35 -8.48
N SER A 66 -9.63 -3.31 -8.70
CA SER A 66 -8.71 -3.82 -7.68
C SER A 66 -7.53 -4.52 -8.33
N ALA A 67 -6.47 -4.75 -7.54
CA ALA A 67 -5.31 -5.52 -7.97
C ALA A 67 -4.84 -6.41 -6.82
N LYS A 68 -4.32 -7.59 -7.14
CA LYS A 68 -3.75 -8.51 -6.16
C LYS A 68 -2.49 -9.15 -6.74
N TYR A 69 -1.40 -9.11 -5.98
CA TYR A 69 -0.13 -9.68 -6.37
C TYR A 69 0.46 -10.48 -5.21
N GLU A 70 1.24 -11.51 -5.55
CA GLU A 70 2.11 -12.20 -4.61
C GLU A 70 3.53 -12.06 -5.14
N THR A 71 4.41 -11.45 -4.35
CA THR A 71 5.79 -11.25 -4.74
C THR A 71 6.67 -11.13 -3.51
N LEU A 72 7.88 -11.67 -3.58
CA LEU A 72 8.89 -11.60 -2.52
C LEU A 72 8.36 -12.05 -1.15
N GLY A 73 7.45 -13.03 -1.13
CA GLY A 73 6.90 -13.58 0.10
C GLY A 73 5.79 -12.74 0.74
N VAL A 74 5.27 -11.75 0.04
CA VAL A 74 4.21 -10.87 0.54
C VAL A 74 3.02 -10.90 -0.41
N GLU A 75 1.81 -11.01 0.13
CA GLU A 75 0.58 -10.73 -0.60
C GLU A 75 0.34 -9.22 -0.57
N PHE A 76 0.12 -8.66 -1.72
CA PHE A 76 -0.08 -7.24 -1.87
C PHE A 76 -1.38 -6.98 -2.63
N LYS A 77 -2.23 -6.12 -2.07
CA LYS A 77 -3.52 -5.77 -2.67
C LYS A 77 -3.67 -4.26 -2.78
N VAL A 78 -4.32 -3.83 -3.85
CA VAL A 78 -4.82 -2.47 -3.98
C VAL A 78 -6.33 -2.57 -4.15
N VAL A 79 -7.07 -2.08 -3.17
CA VAL A 79 -8.53 -2.21 -3.11
C VAL A 79 -9.15 -0.87 -2.72
N PRO A 80 -10.42 -0.62 -3.10
CA PRO A 80 -11.09 0.60 -2.67
C PRO A 80 -11.27 0.62 -1.15
N ASP A 81 -10.95 1.75 -0.54
CA ASP A 81 -11.21 1.96 0.89
C ASP A 81 -12.67 2.33 1.09
N ARG A 82 -13.33 1.65 2.03
CA ARG A 82 -14.77 1.85 2.27
C ARG A 82 -15.11 3.23 2.81
N MET A 83 -14.19 3.85 3.54
CA MET A 83 -14.46 5.13 4.20
C MET A 83 -14.25 6.32 3.27
N THR A 84 -13.24 6.26 2.41
CA THR A 84 -12.88 7.39 1.55
C THR A 84 -13.21 7.17 0.08
N GLY A 85 -13.41 5.92 -0.34
CA GLY A 85 -13.57 5.57 -1.75
C GLY A 85 -12.28 5.62 -2.55
N LEU A 86 -11.17 5.95 -1.92
CA LEU A 86 -9.85 5.99 -2.56
C LEU A 86 -9.22 4.61 -2.57
N LEU A 87 -8.30 4.38 -3.49
CA LEU A 87 -7.57 3.11 -3.53
C LEU A 87 -6.60 3.01 -2.36
N LYS A 88 -6.57 1.84 -1.73
CA LYS A 88 -5.76 1.55 -0.54
C LYS A 88 -4.82 0.39 -0.82
N CYS A 89 -3.56 0.51 -0.42
CA CYS A 89 -2.62 -0.60 -0.45
C CYS A 89 -2.66 -1.37 0.87
N GLU A 90 -2.68 -2.70 0.76
CA GLU A 90 -2.64 -3.62 1.89
C GLU A 90 -1.59 -4.69 1.63
N PHE A 91 -0.87 -5.07 2.68
CA PHE A 91 0.17 -6.09 2.62
C PHE A 91 -0.11 -7.16 3.66
N PHE A 92 0.12 -8.41 3.30
CA PHE A 92 0.04 -9.54 4.21
C PHE A 92 1.27 -10.41 4.06
N LYS A 93 1.98 -10.63 5.15
CA LYS A 93 3.17 -11.47 5.16
C LYS A 93 2.83 -12.75 5.93
N PRO A 94 2.57 -13.86 5.21
CA PRO A 94 2.19 -15.13 5.86
C PRO A 94 3.28 -15.73 6.72
#